data_0cda7a4766341b3e3093e87d33333ad8
#
_entry.id   0cda7a4766341b3e3093e87d33333ad8
#
_cell.length_a   1.000
_cell.length_b   1.000
_cell.length_c   1.000
_cell.angle_alpha   90.00
_cell.angle_beta   90.00
_cell.angle_gamma   90.00
#
_symmetry.space_group_name_H-M   'P 1'
#
loop_
_entity.id
_entity.type
_entity.pdbx_description
1 polymer ?
#
loop_
_entity_poly.entity_id
_entity_poly.type
_entity_poly.pdbx_seq_one_letter_code
_entity_poly.pdbx_strand_id
1 'polypeptide(L)'
;MCEALTYAKAEGLDGNTLLGAVSTGAAGSKQLDFQGKKILTGDFAPGFFMKHFVKDMRLAEEEAENAGLDLNVLQQALSNCQSLIDRGCGDLGNQALIKFYEK
;
A
#
# COMPACT_ATOMS: atom_id res chain seq x y z
N MET A 1 3.84 1.34 -4.87
CA MET A 1 4.75 1.87 -3.83
C MET A 1 5.39 0.76 -3.00
N CYS A 2 4.63 -0.06 -2.28
CA CYS A 2 5.21 -1.07 -1.37
C CYS A 2 6.14 -2.05 -2.08
N GLU A 3 5.77 -2.54 -3.24
CA GLU A 3 6.65 -3.42 -4.04
C GLU A 3 7.96 -2.72 -4.43
N ALA A 4 7.88 -1.46 -4.83
CA ALA A 4 9.06 -0.69 -5.22
C ALA A 4 10.03 -0.51 -4.02
N LEU A 5 9.49 -0.21 -2.84
CA LEU A 5 10.30 -0.10 -1.62
C LEU A 5 10.90 -1.45 -1.21
N THR A 6 10.12 -2.51 -1.33
CA THR A 6 10.59 -3.88 -1.06
C THR A 6 11.72 -4.28 -2.01
N TYR A 7 11.54 -4.00 -3.30
CA TYR A 7 12.56 -4.26 -4.33
C TYR A 7 13.85 -3.49 -4.03
N ALA A 8 13.71 -2.18 -3.76
CA ALA A 8 14.87 -1.33 -3.45
C ALA A 8 15.66 -1.84 -2.24
N LYS A 9 14.95 -2.25 -1.20
CA LYS A 9 15.57 -2.84 0.00
C LYS A 9 16.34 -4.12 -0.33
N ALA A 10 15.75 -4.99 -1.15
CA ALA A 10 16.39 -6.24 -1.59
C ALA A 10 17.66 -5.96 -2.39
N GLU A 11 17.69 -4.88 -3.17
CA GLU A 11 18.86 -4.47 -3.96
C GLU A 11 19.89 -3.67 -3.15
N GLY A 12 19.65 -3.47 -1.86
CA GLY A 12 20.58 -2.73 -1.00
C GLY A 12 20.55 -1.22 -1.18
N LEU A 13 19.49 -0.67 -1.77
CA LEU A 13 19.36 0.77 -1.98
C LEU A 13 18.85 1.45 -0.71
N ASP A 14 19.33 2.68 -0.46
CA ASP A 14 18.83 3.50 0.61
C ASP A 14 17.42 4.02 0.29
N GLY A 15 16.46 3.73 1.17
CA GLY A 15 15.06 4.09 0.96
C GLY A 15 14.82 5.59 0.86
N ASN A 16 15.52 6.39 1.68
CA ASN A 16 15.37 7.85 1.65
C ASN A 16 15.90 8.44 0.34
N THR A 17 17.03 7.94 -0.14
CA THR A 17 17.58 8.35 -1.44
C THR A 17 16.63 7.98 -2.57
N LEU A 18 16.06 6.78 -2.52
CA LEU A 18 15.08 6.34 -3.51
C LEU A 18 13.85 7.24 -3.53
N LEU A 19 13.27 7.55 -2.36
CA LEU A 19 12.11 8.43 -2.28
C LEU A 19 12.40 9.81 -2.84
N GLY A 20 13.57 10.37 -2.51
CA GLY A 20 13.98 11.68 -3.04
C GLY A 20 14.09 11.69 -4.56
N ALA A 21 14.59 10.62 -5.14
CA ALA A 21 14.74 10.50 -6.60
C ALA A 21 13.39 10.32 -7.31
N VAL A 22 12.53 9.47 -6.77
CA VAL A 22 11.25 9.12 -7.40
C VAL A 22 10.21 10.23 -7.22
N SER A 23 10.18 10.91 -6.07
CA SER A 23 9.16 11.90 -5.74
C SER A 23 9.13 13.10 -6.69
N THR A 24 10.27 13.44 -7.30
CA THR A 24 10.38 14.54 -8.25
C THR A 24 10.19 14.11 -9.70
N GLY A 25 10.04 12.82 -9.95
CA GLY A 25 9.86 12.27 -11.30
C GLY A 25 8.40 11.94 -11.62
N ALA A 26 8.20 11.35 -12.79
CA ALA A 26 6.86 11.00 -13.31
C ALA A 26 6.11 10.00 -12.43
N ALA A 27 6.82 9.18 -11.65
CA ALA A 27 6.23 8.21 -10.72
C ALA A 27 5.95 8.80 -9.34
N GLY A 28 6.22 10.09 -9.14
CA GLY A 28 5.93 10.79 -7.90
C GLY A 28 4.43 10.89 -7.64
N SER A 29 4.04 10.86 -6.37
CA SER A 29 2.65 10.99 -5.95
C SER A 29 2.59 11.47 -4.51
N LYS A 30 1.46 12.05 -4.13
CA LYS A 30 1.24 12.40 -2.72
C LYS A 30 1.26 11.17 -1.83
N GLN A 31 0.76 10.06 -2.30
CA GLN A 31 0.77 8.80 -1.56
C GLN A 31 2.21 8.36 -1.28
N LEU A 32 3.09 8.44 -2.27
CA LEU A 32 4.51 8.14 -2.09
C LEU A 32 5.15 9.10 -1.07
N ASP A 33 4.86 10.40 -1.19
CA ASP A 33 5.46 11.44 -0.34
C ASP A 33 5.07 11.25 1.13
N PHE A 34 3.79 10.99 1.42
CA PHE A 34 3.31 10.86 2.78
C PHE A 34 3.55 9.46 3.36
N GLN A 35 3.17 8.44 2.64
CA GLN A 35 3.22 7.07 3.16
C GLN A 35 4.59 6.44 3.06
N GLY A 36 5.36 6.80 2.03
CA GLY A 36 6.72 6.28 1.87
C GLY A 36 7.62 6.64 3.06
N LYS A 37 7.54 7.87 3.53
CA LYS A 37 8.31 8.31 4.71
C LYS A 37 7.89 7.57 5.97
N LYS A 38 6.60 7.37 6.17
CA LYS A 38 6.08 6.63 7.32
C LYS A 38 6.58 5.18 7.31
N ILE A 39 6.56 4.54 6.15
CA ILE A 39 7.06 3.17 5.99
C ILE A 39 8.54 3.11 6.38
N LEU A 40 9.35 4.03 5.89
CA LEU A 40 10.80 4.02 6.14
C LEU A 40 11.16 4.28 7.61
N THR A 41 10.32 5.02 8.33
CA THR A 41 10.52 5.27 9.76
C THR A 41 9.81 4.26 10.66
N GLY A 42 9.11 3.29 10.08
CA GLY A 42 8.36 2.30 10.85
C GLY A 42 7.12 2.86 11.53
N ASP A 43 6.58 3.96 11.02
CA ASP A 43 5.36 4.60 11.54
C ASP A 43 4.13 4.02 10.84
N PHE A 44 3.41 3.16 11.53
CA PHE A 44 2.18 2.53 11.06
C PHE A 44 0.92 3.06 11.73
N ALA A 45 1.04 4.17 12.46
CA ALA A 45 -0.12 4.86 13.02
C ALA A 45 -1.06 5.30 11.88
N PRO A 46 -2.38 5.11 12.05
CA PRO A 46 -3.32 5.37 10.95
C PRO A 46 -3.58 6.86 10.72
N GLY A 47 -3.27 7.33 9.51
CA GLY A 47 -3.94 8.48 8.93
C GLY A 47 -5.23 8.00 8.27
N PHE A 48 -5.15 6.85 7.59
CA PHE A 48 -6.30 6.12 7.04
C PHE A 48 -6.16 4.65 7.45
N PHE A 49 -7.18 4.12 8.12
CA PHE A 49 -7.14 2.75 8.65
C PHE A 49 -7.18 1.70 7.54
N MET A 50 -6.39 0.64 7.69
CA MET A 50 -6.40 -0.50 6.77
C MET A 50 -7.81 -1.10 6.62
N LYS A 51 -8.54 -1.24 7.72
CA LYS A 51 -9.91 -1.80 7.69
C LYS A 51 -10.88 -0.93 6.87
N HIS A 52 -10.73 0.38 6.89
CA HIS A 52 -11.55 1.28 6.08
C HIS A 52 -11.15 1.24 4.62
N PHE A 53 -9.86 1.13 4.35
CA PHE A 53 -9.34 0.96 2.99
C PHE A 53 -9.86 -0.32 2.35
N VAL A 54 -9.86 -1.42 3.08
CA VAL A 54 -10.42 -2.70 2.61
C VAL A 54 -11.91 -2.56 2.32
N LYS A 55 -12.66 -1.89 3.21
CA LYS A 55 -14.08 -1.64 2.99
C LYS A 55 -14.32 -0.87 1.69
N ASP A 56 -13.56 0.19 1.46
CA ASP A 56 -13.69 1.01 0.26
C ASP A 56 -13.39 0.20 -1.00
N MET A 57 -12.34 -0.63 -0.97
CA MET A 57 -12.00 -1.50 -2.10
C MET A 57 -13.10 -2.55 -2.37
N ARG A 58 -13.74 -3.10 -1.31
CA ARG A 58 -14.85 -4.03 -1.47
C ARG A 58 -16.04 -3.39 -2.17
N LEU A 59 -16.37 -2.15 -1.79
CA LEU A 59 -17.43 -1.39 -2.44
C LEU A 59 -17.12 -1.17 -3.92
N ALA A 60 -15.88 -0.78 -4.23
CA ALA A 60 -15.43 -0.60 -5.60
C ALA A 60 -15.50 -1.90 -6.41
N GLU A 61 -15.10 -3.03 -5.81
CA GLU A 61 -15.17 -4.35 -6.46
C GLU A 61 -16.61 -4.78 -6.73
N GLU A 62 -17.51 -4.58 -5.78
CA GLU A 62 -18.94 -4.87 -5.99
C GLU A 62 -19.52 -4.09 -7.16
N GLU A 63 -19.21 -2.80 -7.24
CA GLU A 63 -19.66 -1.94 -8.34
C GLU A 63 -19.02 -2.34 -9.68
N ALA A 64 -17.75 -2.75 -9.65
CA ALA A 64 -17.07 -3.27 -10.84
C ALA A 64 -17.76 -4.53 -11.37
N GLU A 65 -18.10 -5.48 -10.49
CA GLU A 65 -18.83 -6.70 -10.85
C GLU A 65 -20.18 -6.36 -11.45
N ASN A 66 -20.94 -5.43 -10.83
CA ASN A 66 -22.24 -4.99 -11.33
C ASN A 66 -22.12 -4.34 -12.73
N ALA A 67 -21.00 -3.69 -13.01
CA ALA A 67 -20.73 -3.09 -14.30
C ALA A 67 -20.14 -4.05 -15.34
N GLY A 68 -19.93 -5.33 -14.97
CA GLY A 68 -19.35 -6.34 -15.84
C GLY A 68 -17.84 -6.13 -16.08
N LEU A 69 -17.14 -5.47 -15.15
CA LEU A 69 -15.71 -5.20 -15.25
C LEU A 69 -14.91 -6.19 -14.41
N ASP A 70 -13.74 -6.52 -14.92
CA ASP A 70 -12.77 -7.36 -14.23
C ASP A 70 -11.52 -6.51 -13.92
N LEU A 71 -11.47 -5.96 -12.70
CA LEU A 71 -10.42 -5.04 -12.27
C LEU A 71 -9.36 -5.81 -11.48
N ASN A 72 -8.49 -6.50 -12.20
CA ASN A 72 -7.49 -7.42 -11.64
C ASN A 72 -6.56 -6.79 -10.61
N VAL A 73 -6.12 -5.55 -10.83
CA VAL A 73 -5.22 -4.85 -9.91
C VAL A 73 -5.93 -4.52 -8.60
N LEU A 74 -7.19 -4.07 -8.68
CA LEU A 74 -8.02 -3.84 -7.49
C LEU A 74 -8.22 -5.13 -6.70
N GLN A 75 -8.55 -6.22 -7.37
CA GLN A 75 -8.76 -7.53 -6.75
C GLN A 75 -7.52 -8.00 -6.02
N GLN A 76 -6.35 -7.86 -6.62
CA GLN A 76 -5.08 -8.27 -5.99
C GLN A 76 -4.76 -7.39 -4.79
N ALA A 77 -4.92 -6.08 -4.91
CA ALA A 77 -4.69 -5.15 -3.80
C ALA A 77 -5.64 -5.46 -2.62
N LEU A 78 -6.92 -5.71 -2.91
CA LEU A 78 -7.91 -6.09 -1.91
C LEU A 78 -7.52 -7.38 -1.19
N SER A 79 -7.10 -8.40 -1.93
CA SER A 79 -6.66 -9.68 -1.38
C SER A 79 -5.46 -9.50 -0.44
N ASN A 80 -4.47 -8.73 -0.86
CA ASN A 80 -3.27 -8.46 -0.06
C ASN A 80 -3.62 -7.72 1.24
N CYS A 81 -4.46 -6.71 1.16
CA CYS A 81 -4.90 -5.94 2.33
C CYS A 81 -5.77 -6.79 3.27
N GLN A 82 -6.65 -7.64 2.73
CA GLN A 82 -7.45 -8.55 3.54
C GLN A 82 -6.56 -9.51 4.33
N SER A 83 -5.50 -10.01 3.74
CA SER A 83 -4.51 -10.85 4.42
C SER A 83 -3.95 -10.14 5.67
N LEU A 84 -3.73 -8.84 5.59
CA LEU A 84 -3.25 -8.05 6.74
C LEU A 84 -4.33 -7.87 7.80
N ILE A 85 -5.59 -7.70 7.41
CA ILE A 85 -6.72 -7.71 8.35
C ILE A 85 -6.72 -9.02 9.14
N ASP A 86 -6.57 -10.15 8.44
CA ASP A 86 -6.56 -11.49 9.04
C ASP A 86 -5.39 -11.69 10.00
N ARG A 87 -4.30 -10.95 9.81
CA ARG A 87 -3.13 -10.95 10.71
C ARG A 87 -3.27 -9.96 11.87
N GLY A 88 -4.41 -9.30 12.01
CA GLY A 88 -4.64 -8.34 13.10
C GLY A 88 -4.17 -6.91 12.83
N CYS A 89 -3.91 -6.55 11.57
CA CYS A 89 -3.39 -5.23 11.19
C CYS A 89 -4.50 -4.24 10.78
N GLY A 90 -5.77 -4.55 11.05
CA GLY A 90 -6.90 -3.72 10.63
C GLY A 90 -6.90 -2.31 11.22
N ASP A 91 -6.34 -2.13 12.41
CA ASP A 91 -6.28 -0.84 13.10
C ASP A 91 -4.98 -0.07 12.83
N LEU A 92 -4.11 -0.60 11.99
CA LEU A 92 -2.94 0.13 11.49
C LEU A 92 -3.32 0.98 10.28
N GLY A 93 -2.47 1.95 9.94
CA GLY A 93 -2.62 2.72 8.73
C GLY A 93 -2.48 1.86 7.46
N ASN A 94 -3.06 2.32 6.36
CA ASN A 94 -3.00 1.58 5.10
C ASN A 94 -1.58 1.42 4.56
N GLN A 95 -0.60 2.25 5.01
CA GLN A 95 0.81 2.06 4.69
C GLN A 95 1.39 0.76 5.25
N ALA A 96 0.71 0.14 6.22
CA ALA A 96 1.09 -1.17 6.73
C ALA A 96 1.03 -2.28 5.66
N LEU A 97 0.53 -1.98 4.46
CA LEU A 97 0.60 -2.90 3.33
C LEU A 97 2.02 -3.38 3.04
N ILE A 98 3.03 -2.60 3.39
CA ILE A 98 4.44 -3.03 3.27
C ILE A 98 4.70 -4.35 4.02
N LYS A 99 3.99 -4.59 5.12
CA LYS A 99 4.14 -5.80 5.93
C LYS A 99 3.74 -7.07 5.19
N PHE A 100 2.91 -6.95 4.16
CA PHE A 100 2.55 -8.08 3.31
C PHE A 100 3.78 -8.65 2.60
N TYR A 101 4.73 -7.79 2.25
CA TYR A 101 5.95 -8.15 1.54
C TYR A 101 7.12 -8.49 2.47
N GLU A 102 6.98 -8.25 3.76
CA GLU A 102 7.97 -8.64 4.76
C GLU A 102 7.82 -10.14 5.09
N LYS A 103 8.93 -10.82 5.13
CA LYS A 103 8.96 -12.25 5.44
C LYS A 103 9.67 -12.50 6.76
#